data_f31562afeb9e35db844b20efb28aceda
#
_entry.id   f31562afeb9e35db844b20efb28aceda
#
_cell.length_a   1.000
_cell.length_b   1.000
_cell.length_c   1.000
_cell.angle_alpha   90.00
_cell.angle_beta   90.00
_cell.angle_gamma   90.00
#
_symmetry.space_group_name_H-M   'P 1'
#
loop_
_entity.id
_entity.type
_entity.pdbx_description
1 polymer ?
#
loop_
_entity_poly.entity_id
_entity_poly.type
_entity_poly.pdbx_seq_one_letter_code
_entity_poly.pdbx_strand_id
1 'polypeptide(L)'
;MKKIALILFLFASVAYSQNNDQKMLSDIYKFSLTNSNCYSWLDYLSNSIGSRMSGSVGAEKGINYTKEQLQALGLDRVYLQEVMVPKWVRGEKETAYILDNKNKVTVPICALGGSIATAKNGLTAEIIEVQGINELEALGSEKIKGKIVFYNRPMEPANINTFRSYGRCVDQRFYGAEKAAKMGAVGTIVRSMSLRLDDFPHTGMQSYGDLPKDKYIPTAAISTNGAELLSRKLKENKNLKFFMKLSCQSFEDVLSYNVIGEIKGSEHPEKIMVVGGHLDSWDLADGSHDDGAGVVQSMEVLEIFKKLNYRPKNTIRAVLFINEEFGGKGGRKYEELSKLNKENHIFSLESDCGGFSPRGFSFECDAANFQKVISWKYLFEPYLVHNFVLGGTGSDTGHLTSAKIVKAGLDPDSQRYFDYHHAANDTFDAVNKRELELGAASMASLIYLFDQYGID
;
A
#
# COMPACT_ATOMS: atom_id res chain seq x y z
N MET A 1 -30.38 -3.93 50.12
CA MET A 1 -29.38 -4.99 49.98
C MET A 1 -29.33 -5.60 48.56
N LYS A 2 -30.46 -6.01 47.94
CA LYS A 2 -30.44 -6.62 46.58
C LYS A 2 -29.90 -5.71 45.48
N LYS A 3 -30.16 -4.39 45.51
CA LYS A 3 -29.63 -3.42 44.49
C LYS A 3 -28.09 -3.20 44.62
N ILE A 4 -27.57 -3.21 45.84
CA ILE A 4 -26.11 -3.07 46.10
C ILE A 4 -25.38 -4.32 45.67
N ALA A 5 -25.95 -5.51 45.89
CA ALA A 5 -25.36 -6.78 45.46
C ALA A 5 -25.32 -6.88 43.89
N LEU A 6 -26.35 -6.37 43.21
CA LEU A 6 -26.39 -6.35 41.73
C LEU A 6 -25.33 -5.39 41.14
N ILE A 7 -25.14 -4.21 41.77
CA ILE A 7 -24.09 -3.25 41.35
C ILE A 7 -22.71 -3.82 41.61
N LEU A 8 -22.43 -4.46 42.73
CA LEU A 8 -21.16 -5.12 43.02
C LEU A 8 -20.86 -6.29 42.07
N PHE A 9 -21.90 -7.03 41.67
CA PHE A 9 -21.75 -8.12 40.70
C PHE A 9 -21.42 -7.61 39.28
N LEU A 10 -22.04 -6.49 38.88
CA LEU A 10 -21.72 -5.80 37.61
C LEU A 10 -20.27 -5.25 37.61
N PHE A 11 -19.84 -4.60 38.70
CA PHE A 11 -18.45 -4.13 38.82
C PHE A 11 -17.44 -5.27 38.83
N ALA A 12 -17.74 -6.38 39.46
CA ALA A 12 -16.87 -7.57 39.51
C ALA A 12 -16.77 -8.24 38.13
N SER A 13 -17.85 -8.29 37.33
CA SER A 13 -17.82 -8.88 35.98
C SER A 13 -17.07 -8.00 34.98
N VAL A 14 -17.20 -6.69 35.08
CA VAL A 14 -16.43 -5.73 34.25
C VAL A 14 -14.93 -5.81 34.58
N ALA A 15 -14.56 -5.81 35.85
CA ALA A 15 -13.17 -5.93 36.27
C ALA A 15 -12.53 -7.26 35.85
N TYR A 16 -13.30 -8.35 35.89
CA TYR A 16 -12.83 -9.68 35.45
C TYR A 16 -12.63 -9.74 33.93
N SER A 17 -13.55 -9.16 33.14
CA SER A 17 -13.39 -9.08 31.69
C SER A 17 -12.18 -8.24 31.28
N GLN A 18 -11.98 -7.07 31.88
CA GLN A 18 -10.82 -6.22 31.61
C GLN A 18 -9.48 -6.90 31.91
N ASN A 19 -9.41 -7.71 32.96
CA ASN A 19 -8.19 -8.46 33.27
C ASN A 19 -7.91 -9.56 32.25
N ASN A 20 -8.97 -10.18 31.68
CA ASN A 20 -8.83 -11.17 30.62
C ASN A 20 -8.35 -10.56 29.30
N ASP A 21 -8.86 -9.37 28.93
CA ASP A 21 -8.43 -8.67 27.71
C ASP A 21 -6.96 -8.25 27.80
N GLN A 22 -6.56 -7.64 28.92
CA GLN A 22 -5.15 -7.27 29.15
C GLN A 22 -4.22 -8.50 29.05
N LYS A 23 -4.68 -9.63 29.65
CA LYS A 23 -3.92 -10.88 29.56
C LYS A 23 -3.82 -11.37 28.10
N MET A 24 -4.93 -11.38 27.36
CA MET A 24 -4.94 -11.84 25.98
C MET A 24 -4.06 -10.98 25.08
N LEU A 25 -4.14 -9.65 25.19
CA LEU A 25 -3.25 -8.75 24.47
C LEU A 25 -1.79 -9.03 24.85
N SER A 26 -1.48 -9.22 26.13
CA SER A 26 -0.12 -9.57 26.57
C SER A 26 0.37 -10.88 25.95
N ASP A 27 -0.49 -11.90 25.89
CA ASP A 27 -0.15 -13.19 25.29
C ASP A 27 0.06 -13.06 23.76
N ILE A 28 -0.75 -12.25 23.05
CA ILE A 28 -0.61 -11.91 21.63
C ILE A 28 0.75 -11.24 21.36
N TYR A 29 1.06 -10.15 22.07
CA TYR A 29 2.33 -9.44 21.90
C TYR A 29 3.53 -10.30 22.27
N LYS A 30 3.42 -11.11 23.34
CA LYS A 30 4.47 -12.04 23.71
C LYS A 30 4.72 -13.07 22.63
N PHE A 31 3.68 -13.69 22.08
CA PHE A 31 3.81 -14.67 21.01
C PHE A 31 4.46 -14.04 19.77
N SER A 32 3.94 -12.93 19.29
CA SER A 32 4.44 -12.26 18.09
C SER A 32 5.91 -11.86 18.23
N LEU A 33 6.34 -11.39 19.39
CA LEU A 33 7.73 -10.96 19.62
C LEU A 33 8.71 -12.11 19.88
N THR A 34 8.26 -13.35 20.11
CA THR A 34 9.15 -14.46 20.51
C THR A 34 9.02 -15.72 19.66
N ASN A 35 7.92 -15.89 18.93
CA ASN A 35 7.61 -17.13 18.20
C ASN A 35 7.02 -16.91 16.80
N SER A 36 6.97 -15.68 16.33
CA SER A 36 6.40 -15.28 15.05
C SER A 36 7.18 -15.85 13.85
N ASN A 37 6.45 -16.21 12.80
CA ASN A 37 7.02 -16.51 11.49
C ASN A 37 7.01 -15.29 10.55
N CYS A 38 6.42 -14.18 10.94
CA CYS A 38 6.20 -12.97 10.14
C CYS A 38 7.47 -12.52 9.41
N TYR A 39 8.59 -12.36 10.13
CA TYR A 39 9.85 -11.91 9.55
C TYR A 39 10.48 -12.95 8.61
N SER A 40 10.36 -14.25 8.90
CA SER A 40 10.87 -15.31 8.02
C SER A 40 10.04 -15.46 6.75
N TRP A 41 8.74 -15.21 6.81
CA TRP A 41 7.89 -15.16 5.62
C TRP A 41 8.24 -13.97 4.74
N LEU A 42 8.49 -12.80 5.35
CA LEU A 42 8.93 -11.61 4.62
C LEU A 42 10.31 -11.84 3.96
N ASP A 43 11.27 -12.46 4.68
CA ASP A 43 12.57 -12.82 4.13
C ASP A 43 12.43 -13.65 2.86
N TYR A 44 11.57 -14.66 2.88
CA TYR A 44 11.36 -15.51 1.70
C TYR A 44 10.67 -14.75 0.54
N LEU A 45 9.64 -13.95 0.83
CA LEU A 45 8.95 -13.13 -0.16
C LEU A 45 9.93 -12.14 -0.82
N SER A 46 10.80 -11.53 -0.03
CA SER A 46 11.75 -10.51 -0.48
C SER A 46 12.97 -11.13 -1.18
N ASN A 47 13.73 -11.97 -0.46
CA ASN A 47 15.05 -12.43 -0.90
C ASN A 47 15.00 -13.67 -1.81
N SER A 48 13.96 -14.51 -1.72
CA SER A 48 13.82 -15.72 -2.54
C SER A 48 12.90 -15.53 -3.74
N ILE A 49 11.87 -14.70 -3.62
CA ILE A 49 10.93 -14.40 -4.70
C ILE A 49 11.27 -13.07 -5.36
N GLY A 50 11.46 -12.00 -4.57
CA GLY A 50 11.72 -10.65 -5.03
C GLY A 50 10.46 -9.90 -5.45
N SER A 51 10.58 -9.02 -6.44
CA SER A 51 9.47 -8.21 -6.93
C SER A 51 8.28 -9.04 -7.42
N ARG A 52 7.07 -8.57 -7.11
CA ARG A 52 5.83 -9.32 -7.34
C ARG A 52 4.82 -8.54 -8.18
N MET A 53 5.31 -7.78 -9.17
CA MET A 53 4.43 -7.02 -10.08
C MET A 53 3.30 -7.92 -10.61
N SER A 54 2.06 -7.46 -10.53
CA SER A 54 0.91 -8.26 -10.95
C SER A 54 1.04 -8.76 -12.40
N GLY A 55 0.71 -10.04 -12.62
CA GLY A 55 0.91 -10.70 -13.91
C GLY A 55 2.34 -11.15 -14.22
N SER A 56 3.27 -11.04 -13.26
CA SER A 56 4.65 -11.53 -13.37
C SER A 56 4.82 -12.93 -12.78
N VAL A 57 5.95 -13.57 -13.09
CA VAL A 57 6.38 -14.83 -12.46
C VAL A 57 6.61 -14.66 -10.96
N GLY A 58 7.08 -13.46 -10.52
CA GLY A 58 7.25 -13.15 -9.09
C GLY A 58 5.91 -13.16 -8.35
N ALA A 59 4.87 -12.54 -8.92
CA ALA A 59 3.52 -12.58 -8.34
C ALA A 59 2.98 -14.02 -8.24
N GLU A 60 3.14 -14.84 -9.29
CA GLU A 60 2.74 -16.25 -9.26
C GLU A 60 3.44 -17.05 -8.16
N LYS A 61 4.77 -16.86 -8.00
CA LYS A 61 5.53 -17.48 -6.91
C LYS A 61 5.05 -17.02 -5.53
N GLY A 62 4.77 -15.71 -5.36
CA GLY A 62 4.23 -15.15 -4.12
C GLY A 62 2.88 -15.74 -3.75
N ILE A 63 1.97 -15.87 -4.72
CA ILE A 63 0.65 -16.52 -4.57
C ILE A 63 0.81 -17.97 -4.08
N ASN A 64 1.66 -18.75 -4.75
CA ASN A 64 1.86 -20.15 -4.38
C ASN A 64 2.49 -20.28 -2.98
N TYR A 65 3.52 -19.51 -2.70
CA TYR A 65 4.19 -19.52 -1.40
C TYR A 65 3.24 -19.16 -0.25
N THR A 66 2.54 -18.04 -0.35
CA THR A 66 1.64 -17.59 0.72
C THR A 66 0.47 -18.55 0.93
N LYS A 67 -0.07 -19.13 -0.15
CA LYS A 67 -1.07 -20.21 -0.07
C LYS A 67 -0.53 -21.42 0.70
N GLU A 68 0.69 -21.89 0.39
CA GLU A 68 1.31 -23.02 1.07
C GLU A 68 1.54 -22.72 2.56
N GLN A 69 2.01 -21.51 2.91
CA GLN A 69 2.20 -21.12 4.30
C GLN A 69 0.87 -21.08 5.07
N LEU A 70 -0.19 -20.51 4.50
CA LEU A 70 -1.53 -20.51 5.10
C LEU A 70 -2.07 -21.94 5.27
N GLN A 71 -1.84 -22.84 4.32
CA GLN A 71 -2.21 -24.25 4.45
C GLN A 71 -1.46 -24.96 5.59
N ALA A 72 -0.17 -24.64 5.76
CA ALA A 72 0.65 -25.19 6.83
C ALA A 72 0.18 -24.78 8.25
N LEU A 73 -0.54 -23.66 8.38
CA LEU A 73 -1.15 -23.24 9.65
C LEU A 73 -2.33 -24.14 10.08
N GLY A 74 -2.82 -25.02 9.21
CA GLY A 74 -3.97 -25.87 9.50
C GLY A 74 -5.26 -25.06 9.69
N LEU A 75 -5.49 -24.07 8.81
CA LEU A 75 -6.71 -23.26 8.78
C LEU A 75 -7.91 -24.09 8.31
N ASP A 76 -9.12 -23.62 8.62
CA ASP A 76 -10.35 -24.30 8.23
C ASP A 76 -10.58 -24.27 6.71
N ARG A 77 -10.09 -23.23 6.04
CA ARG A 77 -10.15 -23.10 4.58
C ARG A 77 -8.99 -22.24 4.05
N VAL A 78 -8.38 -22.69 2.94
CA VAL A 78 -7.42 -21.89 2.15
C VAL A 78 -7.75 -22.07 0.67
N TYR A 79 -7.90 -20.97 -0.06
CA TYR A 79 -8.28 -21.02 -1.48
C TYR A 79 -7.76 -19.81 -2.26
N LEU A 80 -7.76 -19.93 -3.57
CA LEU A 80 -7.45 -18.87 -4.51
C LEU A 80 -8.73 -18.30 -5.12
N GLN A 81 -8.80 -16.99 -5.24
CA GLN A 81 -9.88 -16.27 -5.89
C GLN A 81 -9.37 -15.65 -7.19
N GLU A 82 -9.93 -16.04 -8.32
CA GLU A 82 -9.51 -15.60 -9.66
C GLU A 82 -9.70 -14.09 -9.88
N VAL A 83 -8.67 -13.47 -10.43
CA VAL A 83 -8.65 -12.04 -10.78
C VAL A 83 -7.95 -11.86 -12.13
N MET A 84 -8.61 -11.24 -13.12
CA MET A 84 -7.93 -10.81 -14.35
C MET A 84 -7.21 -9.49 -14.09
N VAL A 85 -5.90 -9.49 -14.33
CA VAL A 85 -5.02 -8.35 -14.03
C VAL A 85 -4.28 -7.85 -15.27
N PRO A 86 -4.06 -6.54 -15.42
CA PRO A 86 -3.23 -6.01 -16.48
C PRO A 86 -1.79 -6.49 -16.32
N LYS A 87 -1.13 -6.72 -17.47
CA LYS A 87 0.28 -7.08 -17.52
C LYS A 87 1.08 -5.97 -18.20
N TRP A 88 1.97 -5.37 -17.43
CA TRP A 88 2.93 -4.37 -17.90
C TRP A 88 4.33 -4.80 -17.49
N VAL A 89 5.31 -4.55 -18.36
CA VAL A 89 6.73 -4.91 -18.15
C VAL A 89 7.58 -3.67 -18.40
N ARG A 90 8.43 -3.33 -17.47
CA ARG A 90 9.36 -2.19 -17.53
C ARG A 90 10.38 -2.35 -18.66
N GLY A 91 10.91 -3.55 -18.85
CA GLY A 91 11.94 -3.86 -19.83
C GLY A 91 13.34 -3.58 -19.33
N GLU A 92 14.19 -3.05 -20.23
CA GLU A 92 15.58 -2.72 -19.91
C GLU A 92 15.68 -1.51 -18.97
N LYS A 93 16.76 -1.44 -18.20
CA LYS A 93 17.05 -0.30 -17.30
C LYS A 93 17.02 1.02 -18.07
N GLU A 94 16.31 1.95 -17.54
CA GLU A 94 16.12 3.27 -18.13
C GLU A 94 17.41 4.10 -18.13
N THR A 95 17.51 4.99 -19.09
CA THR A 95 18.65 5.91 -19.22
C THR A 95 18.15 7.33 -19.44
N ALA A 96 18.71 8.29 -18.71
CA ALA A 96 18.39 9.70 -18.90
C ALA A 96 19.58 10.63 -18.73
N TYR A 97 19.54 11.74 -19.45
CA TYR A 97 20.57 12.77 -19.41
C TYR A 97 19.97 14.18 -19.51
N ILE A 98 20.50 15.07 -18.70
CA ILE A 98 20.36 16.51 -18.91
C ILE A 98 21.43 16.90 -19.95
N LEU A 99 21.01 17.50 -21.06
CA LEU A 99 21.88 17.93 -22.15
C LEU A 99 22.00 19.45 -22.12
N ASP A 100 23.16 19.95 -21.67
CA ASP A 100 23.47 21.36 -21.56
C ASP A 100 24.63 21.68 -22.52
N ASN A 101 24.30 22.16 -23.71
CA ASN A 101 25.25 22.37 -24.81
C ASN A 101 26.02 21.06 -25.15
N LYS A 102 27.32 21.04 -24.87
CA LYS A 102 28.18 19.85 -25.06
C LYS A 102 28.24 18.94 -23.84
N ASN A 103 27.69 19.37 -22.71
CA ASN A 103 27.73 18.64 -21.46
C ASN A 103 26.56 17.67 -21.35
N LYS A 104 26.84 16.45 -20.88
CA LYS A 104 25.87 15.40 -20.67
C LYS A 104 25.96 14.97 -19.20
N VAL A 105 24.87 15.15 -18.46
CA VAL A 105 24.81 14.79 -17.04
C VAL A 105 23.77 13.70 -16.86
N THR A 106 24.20 12.52 -16.44
CA THR A 106 23.31 11.39 -16.13
C THR A 106 22.46 11.70 -14.89
N VAL A 107 21.19 11.36 -14.95
CA VAL A 107 20.26 11.44 -13.82
C VAL A 107 19.48 10.14 -13.70
N PRO A 108 19.25 9.62 -12.48
CA PRO A 108 18.43 8.44 -12.28
C PRO A 108 16.96 8.71 -12.60
N ILE A 109 16.39 7.83 -13.42
CA ILE A 109 14.95 7.79 -13.70
C ILE A 109 14.43 6.36 -13.61
N CYS A 110 13.11 6.19 -13.43
CA CYS A 110 12.38 4.96 -13.67
C CYS A 110 11.08 5.24 -14.43
N ALA A 111 10.69 4.37 -15.35
CA ALA A 111 9.40 4.50 -16.02
C ALA A 111 8.25 4.43 -15.02
N LEU A 112 7.22 5.25 -15.21
CA LEU A 112 5.99 5.14 -14.43
C LEU A 112 5.15 3.94 -14.93
N GLY A 113 4.42 3.31 -14.03
CA GLY A 113 3.57 2.17 -14.35
C GLY A 113 2.52 2.52 -15.42
N GLY A 114 2.46 1.70 -16.47
CA GLY A 114 1.61 1.95 -17.63
C GLY A 114 2.20 2.89 -18.69
N SER A 115 3.44 3.38 -18.50
CA SER A 115 4.15 4.15 -19.53
C SER A 115 4.40 3.30 -20.79
N ILE A 116 4.61 3.97 -21.91
CA ILE A 116 5.04 3.38 -23.17
C ILE A 116 6.55 3.53 -23.36
N ALA A 117 7.13 2.70 -24.24
CA ALA A 117 8.53 2.83 -24.67
C ALA A 117 8.74 4.14 -25.47
N THR A 118 9.98 4.63 -25.43
CA THR A 118 10.46 5.63 -26.39
C THR A 118 10.78 4.96 -27.75
N ALA A 119 11.06 5.74 -28.77
CA ALA A 119 11.67 5.22 -29.98
C ALA A 119 13.01 4.48 -29.64
N LYS A 120 13.45 3.57 -30.50
CA LYS A 120 14.66 2.74 -30.29
C LYS A 120 15.92 3.55 -29.88
N ASN A 121 16.05 4.76 -30.41
CA ASN A 121 17.18 5.65 -30.12
C ASN A 121 16.90 6.61 -28.96
N GLY A 122 15.81 6.42 -28.20
CA GLY A 122 15.38 7.29 -27.13
C GLY A 122 14.59 8.52 -27.63
N LEU A 123 14.23 9.37 -26.70
CA LEU A 123 13.54 10.65 -26.92
C LEU A 123 14.45 11.78 -26.46
N THR A 124 14.67 12.78 -27.32
CA THR A 124 15.37 14.03 -26.97
C THR A 124 14.48 15.21 -27.32
N ALA A 125 14.18 16.07 -26.36
CA ALA A 125 13.43 17.30 -26.59
C ALA A 125 13.85 18.40 -25.62
N GLU A 126 13.44 19.64 -25.89
CA GLU A 126 13.48 20.68 -24.89
C GLU A 126 12.59 20.28 -23.71
N ILE A 127 12.98 20.70 -22.49
CA ILE A 127 12.23 20.38 -21.28
C ILE A 127 11.74 21.68 -20.64
N ILE A 128 10.52 21.65 -20.13
CA ILE A 128 9.88 22.76 -19.43
C ILE A 128 9.40 22.32 -18.05
N GLU A 129 9.78 23.06 -17.02
CA GLU A 129 9.40 22.80 -15.63
C GLU A 129 8.05 23.44 -15.28
N VAL A 130 7.22 22.70 -14.56
CA VAL A 130 5.95 23.16 -13.99
C VAL A 130 5.76 22.62 -12.57
N GLN A 131 5.08 23.39 -11.71
CA GLN A 131 4.78 22.98 -10.32
C GLN A 131 3.45 22.22 -10.19
N GLY A 132 3.02 21.57 -11.26
CA GLY A 132 1.82 20.74 -11.31
C GLY A 132 0.88 21.09 -12.46
N ILE A 133 -0.31 20.46 -12.46
CA ILE A 133 -1.26 20.52 -13.57
C ILE A 133 -1.78 21.94 -13.82
N ASN A 134 -2.09 22.69 -12.76
CA ASN A 134 -2.63 24.06 -12.91
C ASN A 134 -1.65 24.99 -13.64
N GLU A 135 -0.35 24.89 -13.35
CA GLU A 135 0.65 25.70 -14.06
C GLU A 135 0.84 25.23 -15.50
N LEU A 136 0.80 23.91 -15.74
CA LEU A 136 0.80 23.38 -17.11
C LEU A 136 -0.35 23.99 -17.94
N GLU A 137 -1.58 23.97 -17.40
CA GLU A 137 -2.76 24.49 -18.07
C GLU A 137 -2.65 26.02 -18.32
N ALA A 138 -2.10 26.76 -17.37
CA ALA A 138 -1.87 28.20 -17.49
C ALA A 138 -0.82 28.56 -18.57
N LEU A 139 0.16 27.70 -18.82
CA LEU A 139 1.16 27.92 -19.86
C LEU A 139 0.60 27.83 -21.28
N GLY A 140 -0.39 26.97 -21.50
CA GLY A 140 -1.04 26.74 -22.78
C GLY A 140 -0.23 25.89 -23.76
N SER A 141 -0.94 25.32 -24.74
CA SER A 141 -0.40 24.35 -25.69
C SER A 141 0.77 24.87 -26.53
N GLU A 142 0.81 26.15 -26.85
CA GLU A 142 1.91 26.74 -27.66
C GLU A 142 3.27 26.61 -26.99
N LYS A 143 3.34 26.75 -25.66
CA LYS A 143 4.59 26.61 -24.90
C LYS A 143 4.97 25.18 -24.64
N ILE A 144 4.02 24.25 -24.69
CA ILE A 144 4.17 22.82 -24.29
C ILE A 144 4.45 21.93 -25.50
N LYS A 145 3.87 22.23 -26.65
CA LYS A 145 3.96 21.41 -27.87
C LYS A 145 5.43 21.06 -28.23
N GLY A 146 5.70 19.78 -28.41
CA GLY A 146 7.00 19.25 -28.78
C GLY A 146 8.04 19.20 -27.65
N LYS A 147 7.67 19.51 -26.42
CA LYS A 147 8.56 19.51 -25.26
C LYS A 147 8.30 18.32 -24.34
N ILE A 148 9.29 18.01 -23.50
CA ILE A 148 9.11 17.17 -22.31
C ILE A 148 8.63 18.07 -21.18
N VAL A 149 7.57 17.67 -20.48
CA VAL A 149 7.08 18.39 -19.30
C VAL A 149 7.70 17.78 -18.04
N PHE A 150 8.35 18.62 -17.26
CA PHE A 150 8.89 18.25 -15.95
C PHE A 150 7.98 18.77 -14.83
N TYR A 151 7.24 17.86 -14.19
CA TYR A 151 6.43 18.13 -13.02
C TYR A 151 7.29 18.11 -11.77
N ASN A 152 7.51 19.24 -11.13
CA ASN A 152 8.48 19.38 -10.03
C ASN A 152 7.87 19.84 -8.69
N ARG A 153 6.55 19.70 -8.47
CA ARG A 153 5.95 19.99 -7.17
C ARG A 153 6.41 18.96 -6.15
N PRO A 154 7.14 19.37 -5.08
CA PRO A 154 7.58 18.44 -4.05
C PRO A 154 6.43 18.05 -3.12
N MET A 155 6.63 16.99 -2.33
CA MET A 155 5.82 16.75 -1.14
C MET A 155 5.97 17.91 -0.17
N GLU A 156 4.86 18.34 0.48
CA GLU A 156 4.82 19.46 1.42
C GLU A 156 5.57 19.08 2.72
N PRO A 157 6.73 19.69 3.03
CA PRO A 157 7.55 19.30 4.18
C PRO A 157 6.97 19.74 5.53
N ALA A 158 6.01 20.66 5.55
CA ALA A 158 5.41 21.16 6.79
C ALA A 158 4.38 20.20 7.41
N ASN A 159 3.91 19.19 6.66
CA ASN A 159 2.95 18.23 7.20
C ASN A 159 3.66 17.15 8.03
N ILE A 160 3.24 16.96 9.27
CA ILE A 160 3.70 15.85 10.11
C ILE A 160 3.19 14.50 9.54
N ASN A 161 1.94 14.46 9.06
CA ASN A 161 1.42 13.30 8.36
C ASN A 161 1.92 13.31 6.90
N THR A 162 2.83 12.40 6.57
CA THR A 162 3.49 12.31 5.26
C THR A 162 2.54 11.87 4.17
N PHE A 163 1.52 11.04 4.45
CA PHE A 163 0.48 10.65 3.50
C PHE A 163 -0.35 11.85 3.01
N ARG A 164 -0.55 12.85 3.89
CA ARG A 164 -1.19 14.10 3.47
C ARG A 164 -0.33 14.87 2.46
N SER A 165 0.98 14.84 2.61
CA SER A 165 1.90 15.47 1.64
C SER A 165 1.89 14.73 0.31
N TYR A 166 1.89 13.39 0.35
CA TYR A 166 1.78 12.55 -0.82
C TYR A 166 0.45 12.81 -1.57
N GLY A 167 -0.68 12.77 -0.89
CA GLY A 167 -1.99 13.02 -1.49
C GLY A 167 -2.14 14.38 -2.16
N ARG A 168 -1.31 15.38 -1.74
CA ARG A 168 -1.31 16.72 -2.35
C ARG A 168 -0.40 16.85 -3.58
N CYS A 169 0.40 15.85 -3.91
CA CYS A 169 1.29 15.90 -5.06
C CYS A 169 1.15 14.73 -6.04
N VAL A 170 0.42 13.67 -5.70
CA VAL A 170 0.27 12.46 -6.52
C VAL A 170 -0.48 12.71 -7.85
N ASP A 171 -1.32 13.73 -7.93
CA ASP A 171 -2.06 14.09 -9.12
C ASP A 171 -1.15 14.36 -10.33
N GLN A 172 0.03 14.99 -10.14
CA GLN A 172 0.99 15.24 -11.20
C GLN A 172 1.62 13.94 -11.75
N ARG A 173 1.73 12.89 -10.94
CA ARG A 173 2.15 11.57 -11.40
C ARG A 173 1.01 10.87 -12.13
N PHE A 174 -0.18 10.84 -11.53
CA PHE A 174 -1.29 10.05 -12.05
C PHE A 174 -1.90 10.64 -13.32
N TYR A 175 -2.18 11.95 -13.34
CA TYR A 175 -2.83 12.62 -14.47
C TYR A 175 -1.88 13.39 -15.39
N GLY A 176 -0.61 13.56 -14.99
CA GLY A 176 0.33 14.44 -15.68
C GLY A 176 0.58 14.06 -17.13
N ALA A 177 0.70 12.77 -17.43
CA ALA A 177 0.94 12.28 -18.79
C ALA A 177 -0.26 12.60 -19.73
N GLU A 178 -1.48 12.34 -19.28
CA GLU A 178 -2.70 12.67 -20.02
C GLU A 178 -2.80 14.16 -20.32
N LYS A 179 -2.63 14.99 -19.30
CA LYS A 179 -2.74 16.47 -19.42
C LYS A 179 -1.68 17.04 -20.35
N ALA A 180 -0.43 16.61 -20.22
CA ALA A 180 0.66 17.05 -21.07
C ALA A 180 0.48 16.58 -22.53
N ALA A 181 0.06 15.35 -22.77
CA ALA A 181 -0.19 14.80 -24.10
C ALA A 181 -1.31 15.57 -24.84
N LYS A 182 -2.40 15.92 -24.15
CA LYS A 182 -3.48 16.76 -24.71
C LYS A 182 -2.99 18.15 -25.17
N MET A 183 -1.90 18.64 -24.59
CA MET A 183 -1.26 19.90 -24.98
C MET A 183 -0.13 19.74 -26.00
N GLY A 184 0.11 18.50 -26.49
CA GLY A 184 1.11 18.20 -27.50
C GLY A 184 2.53 18.01 -26.97
N ALA A 185 2.71 17.75 -25.68
CA ALA A 185 3.98 17.29 -25.13
C ALA A 185 4.40 15.96 -25.77
N VAL A 186 5.71 15.68 -25.79
CA VAL A 186 6.26 14.45 -26.34
C VAL A 186 6.76 13.46 -25.28
N GLY A 187 6.72 13.85 -24.01
CA GLY A 187 7.05 13.03 -22.86
C GLY A 187 6.87 13.78 -21.55
N THR A 188 6.89 13.07 -20.43
CA THR A 188 6.85 13.68 -19.08
C THR A 188 7.92 13.09 -18.18
N ILE A 189 8.43 13.94 -17.28
CA ILE A 189 9.26 13.57 -16.15
C ILE A 189 8.59 14.09 -14.88
N VAL A 190 8.47 13.25 -13.85
CA VAL A 190 7.82 13.61 -12.59
C VAL A 190 8.83 13.49 -11.46
N ARG A 191 8.93 14.51 -10.61
CA ARG A 191 9.71 14.46 -9.38
C ARG A 191 9.22 13.31 -8.51
N SER A 192 10.13 12.47 -8.02
CA SER A 192 9.82 11.40 -7.07
C SER A 192 9.15 11.93 -5.81
N MET A 193 8.18 11.17 -5.32
CA MET A 193 7.36 11.55 -4.16
C MET A 193 8.01 11.06 -2.88
N SER A 194 9.03 11.76 -2.45
CA SER A 194 9.74 11.56 -1.20
C SER A 194 10.12 12.92 -0.58
N LEU A 195 10.21 12.96 0.75
CA LEU A 195 10.78 14.09 1.49
C LEU A 195 12.31 13.98 1.62
N ARG A 196 12.85 12.77 1.41
CA ARG A 196 14.29 12.53 1.39
C ARG A 196 14.89 13.00 0.06
N LEU A 197 16.09 13.54 0.11
CA LEU A 197 16.90 13.86 -1.07
C LEU A 197 17.88 12.72 -1.32
N ASP A 198 17.62 11.93 -2.37
CA ASP A 198 18.44 10.79 -2.77
C ASP A 198 18.38 10.53 -4.28
N ASP A 199 19.02 9.45 -4.71
CA ASP A 199 19.10 9.05 -6.11
C ASP A 199 18.18 7.87 -6.47
N PHE A 200 17.20 7.54 -5.61
CA PHE A 200 16.19 6.55 -5.88
C PHE A 200 14.96 7.19 -6.54
N PRO A 201 14.69 6.95 -7.84
CA PRO A 201 13.44 7.39 -8.43
C PRO A 201 12.28 6.49 -7.96
N HIS A 202 11.13 7.11 -7.67
CA HIS A 202 9.93 6.45 -7.20
C HIS A 202 8.93 6.27 -8.35
N THR A 203 8.61 5.03 -8.68
CA THR A 203 7.61 4.70 -9.70
C THR A 203 6.18 4.92 -9.19
N GLY A 204 5.22 4.28 -9.75
CA GLY A 204 3.82 4.24 -9.40
C GLY A 204 2.94 4.37 -10.64
N MET A 205 1.68 4.01 -10.51
CA MET A 205 0.73 4.04 -11.62
C MET A 205 0.51 5.46 -12.14
N GLN A 206 0.43 5.59 -13.46
CA GLN A 206 -0.07 6.77 -14.16
C GLN A 206 -1.24 6.39 -15.07
N SER A 207 -2.03 7.36 -15.50
CA SER A 207 -3.18 7.18 -16.38
C SER A 207 -3.08 8.06 -17.62
N TYR A 208 -3.49 7.52 -18.74
CA TYR A 208 -3.72 8.30 -19.97
C TYR A 208 -5.19 8.72 -20.13
N GLY A 209 -6.06 8.40 -19.14
CA GLY A 209 -7.48 8.72 -19.22
C GLY A 209 -8.13 8.18 -20.49
N ASP A 210 -8.84 9.06 -21.20
CA ASP A 210 -9.54 8.74 -22.46
C ASP A 210 -8.70 8.97 -23.72
N LEU A 211 -7.39 9.17 -23.59
CA LEU A 211 -6.53 9.35 -24.75
C LEU A 211 -6.50 8.08 -25.62
N PRO A 212 -6.58 8.22 -26.95
CA PRO A 212 -6.32 7.08 -27.82
C PRO A 212 -4.85 6.66 -27.75
N LYS A 213 -4.56 5.36 -27.91
CA LYS A 213 -3.22 4.79 -27.70
C LYS A 213 -2.11 5.44 -28.57
N ASP A 214 -2.45 5.91 -29.76
CA ASP A 214 -1.52 6.62 -30.67
C ASP A 214 -1.12 8.03 -30.16
N LYS A 215 -1.77 8.52 -29.10
CA LYS A 215 -1.45 9.78 -28.43
C LYS A 215 -0.71 9.59 -27.09
N TYR A 216 -0.45 8.37 -26.69
CA TYR A 216 0.34 8.10 -25.49
C TYR A 216 1.76 8.63 -25.66
N ILE A 217 2.32 9.15 -24.58
CA ILE A 217 3.68 9.66 -24.50
C ILE A 217 4.48 8.94 -23.42
N PRO A 218 5.80 8.72 -23.59
CA PRO A 218 6.63 8.11 -22.55
C PRO A 218 6.69 8.98 -21.31
N THR A 219 6.61 8.36 -20.14
CA THR A 219 6.58 9.03 -18.84
C THR A 219 7.45 8.30 -17.82
N ALA A 220 8.23 9.06 -17.04
CA ALA A 220 9.11 8.52 -16.03
C ALA A 220 9.16 9.42 -14.78
N ALA A 221 9.53 8.83 -13.63
CA ALA A 221 9.94 9.58 -12.46
C ALA A 221 11.44 9.85 -12.50
N ILE A 222 11.87 10.99 -11.95
CA ILE A 222 13.27 11.34 -11.69
C ILE A 222 13.52 11.37 -10.18
N SER A 223 14.70 10.94 -9.72
CA SER A 223 15.09 11.02 -8.32
C SER A 223 14.99 12.45 -7.77
N THR A 224 14.84 12.61 -6.47
CA THR A 224 14.75 13.92 -5.84
C THR A 224 16.01 14.76 -6.06
N ASN A 225 17.21 14.18 -5.94
CA ASN A 225 18.48 14.84 -6.30
C ASN A 225 18.53 15.24 -7.78
N GLY A 226 18.07 14.33 -8.67
CA GLY A 226 17.99 14.62 -10.11
C GLY A 226 17.04 15.75 -10.43
N ALA A 227 15.92 15.83 -9.73
CA ALA A 227 14.93 16.91 -9.87
C ALA A 227 15.49 18.28 -9.43
N GLU A 228 16.16 18.32 -8.28
CA GLU A 228 16.85 19.55 -7.81
C GLU A 228 17.93 20.00 -8.80
N LEU A 229 18.72 19.06 -9.32
CA LEU A 229 19.75 19.37 -10.31
C LEU A 229 19.14 19.91 -11.61
N LEU A 230 18.09 19.26 -12.12
CA LEU A 230 17.41 19.67 -13.34
C LEU A 230 16.78 21.06 -13.21
N SER A 231 16.07 21.31 -12.11
CA SER A 231 15.45 22.62 -11.83
C SER A 231 16.50 23.74 -11.75
N ARG A 232 17.62 23.50 -11.03
CA ARG A 232 18.73 24.47 -10.96
C ARG A 232 19.29 24.80 -12.34
N LYS A 233 19.55 23.78 -13.16
CA LYS A 233 20.06 23.97 -14.53
C LYS A 233 19.07 24.68 -15.45
N LEU A 234 17.77 24.45 -15.28
CA LEU A 234 16.73 25.16 -16.05
C LEU A 234 16.64 26.66 -15.68
N LYS A 235 17.01 27.04 -14.46
CA LYS A 235 17.14 28.45 -14.09
C LYS A 235 18.33 29.14 -14.77
N GLU A 236 19.40 28.39 -14.99
CA GLU A 236 20.62 28.88 -15.67
C GLU A 236 20.45 28.92 -17.20
N ASN A 237 19.80 27.89 -17.76
CA ASN A 237 19.59 27.74 -19.21
C ASN A 237 18.16 27.22 -19.50
N LYS A 238 17.29 28.09 -19.99
CA LYS A 238 15.89 27.77 -20.33
C LYS A 238 15.71 26.85 -21.56
N ASN A 239 16.77 26.67 -22.36
CA ASN A 239 16.75 25.89 -23.61
C ASN A 239 17.42 24.52 -23.45
N LEU A 240 17.48 24.00 -22.20
CA LEU A 240 18.00 22.66 -21.95
C LEU A 240 17.21 21.61 -22.70
N LYS A 241 17.92 20.60 -23.19
CA LYS A 241 17.31 19.37 -23.69
C LYS A 241 17.45 18.26 -22.66
N PHE A 242 16.46 17.40 -22.66
CA PHE A 242 16.47 16.18 -21.87
C PHE A 242 16.39 14.97 -22.78
N PHE A 243 17.21 13.98 -22.50
CA PHE A 243 17.17 12.67 -23.15
C PHE A 243 16.64 11.63 -22.20
N MET A 244 15.72 10.77 -22.66
CA MET A 244 15.33 9.56 -21.96
C MET A 244 15.15 8.39 -22.93
N LYS A 245 15.44 7.17 -22.43
CA LYS A 245 15.18 5.92 -23.13
C LYS A 245 14.44 4.97 -22.19
N LEU A 246 13.24 4.56 -22.62
CA LEU A 246 12.35 3.62 -21.95
C LEU A 246 12.04 2.47 -22.89
N SER A 247 11.85 1.25 -22.37
CA SER A 247 11.54 0.05 -23.15
C SER A 247 10.30 -0.70 -22.64
N CYS A 248 9.51 -0.06 -21.78
CA CYS A 248 8.33 -0.65 -21.18
C CYS A 248 7.23 -0.99 -22.20
N GLN A 249 6.45 -2.03 -21.88
CA GLN A 249 5.44 -2.58 -22.76
C GLN A 249 4.25 -3.12 -21.99
N SER A 250 3.04 -2.85 -22.48
CA SER A 250 1.79 -3.46 -22.01
C SER A 250 1.44 -4.68 -22.86
N PHE A 251 0.87 -5.69 -22.21
CA PHE A 251 0.40 -6.93 -22.82
C PHE A 251 -1.10 -7.10 -22.56
N GLU A 252 -1.68 -8.19 -23.05
CA GLU A 252 -3.04 -8.61 -22.71
C GLU A 252 -3.14 -8.95 -21.21
N ASP A 253 -4.31 -8.74 -20.63
CA ASP A 253 -4.61 -9.11 -19.25
C ASP A 253 -4.40 -10.61 -19.03
N VAL A 254 -3.91 -10.98 -17.86
CA VAL A 254 -3.63 -12.36 -17.47
C VAL A 254 -4.40 -12.75 -16.22
N LEU A 255 -4.64 -14.05 -16.05
CA LEU A 255 -5.24 -14.60 -14.85
C LEU A 255 -4.23 -14.57 -13.70
N SER A 256 -4.68 -14.09 -12.55
CA SER A 256 -3.98 -14.08 -11.28
C SER A 256 -4.96 -14.36 -10.13
N TYR A 257 -4.55 -14.23 -8.85
CA TYR A 257 -5.38 -14.66 -7.75
C TYR A 257 -5.16 -13.82 -6.49
N ASN A 258 -6.25 -13.49 -5.78
CA ASN A 258 -6.18 -13.22 -4.35
C ASN A 258 -5.96 -14.55 -3.60
N VAL A 259 -5.16 -14.52 -2.53
CA VAL A 259 -4.94 -15.69 -1.65
C VAL A 259 -5.75 -15.50 -0.38
N ILE A 260 -6.59 -16.49 -0.03
CA ILE A 260 -7.54 -16.35 1.09
C ILE A 260 -7.37 -17.50 2.05
N GLY A 261 -7.24 -17.18 3.35
CA GLY A 261 -7.19 -18.14 4.46
C GLY A 261 -8.20 -17.80 5.54
N GLU A 262 -8.83 -18.82 6.16
CA GLU A 262 -9.93 -18.62 7.12
C GLU A 262 -9.78 -19.47 8.39
N ILE A 263 -10.08 -18.85 9.54
CA ILE A 263 -10.49 -19.51 10.77
C ILE A 263 -11.99 -19.33 10.92
N LYS A 264 -12.75 -20.42 10.89
CA LYS A 264 -14.20 -20.39 10.94
C LYS A 264 -14.71 -19.99 12.34
N GLY A 265 -15.67 -19.08 12.38
CA GLY A 265 -16.31 -18.67 13.62
C GLY A 265 -17.08 -19.81 14.32
N SER A 266 -17.00 -19.85 15.64
CA SER A 266 -17.63 -20.89 16.46
C SER A 266 -19.10 -20.60 16.79
N GLU A 267 -19.49 -19.31 16.80
CA GLU A 267 -20.85 -18.87 17.16
C GLU A 267 -21.58 -18.25 15.95
N HIS A 268 -20.86 -17.42 15.17
CA HIS A 268 -21.39 -16.67 14.05
C HIS A 268 -20.51 -16.83 12.80
N PRO A 269 -20.43 -18.05 12.24
CA PRO A 269 -19.55 -18.32 11.08
C PRO A 269 -19.92 -17.53 9.82
N GLU A 270 -21.14 -17.01 9.74
CA GLU A 270 -21.63 -16.16 8.64
C GLU A 270 -21.17 -14.71 8.74
N LYS A 271 -20.68 -14.27 9.91
CA LYS A 271 -20.11 -12.94 10.11
C LYS A 271 -18.60 -13.01 9.86
N ILE A 272 -18.11 -12.17 8.97
CA ILE A 272 -16.73 -12.20 8.49
C ILE A 272 -16.00 -10.94 8.93
N MET A 273 -14.84 -11.14 9.55
CA MET A 273 -13.85 -10.09 9.83
C MET A 273 -12.66 -10.33 8.91
N VAL A 274 -12.30 -9.33 8.11
CA VAL A 274 -11.20 -9.40 7.16
C VAL A 274 -9.95 -8.75 7.75
N VAL A 275 -8.80 -9.36 7.53
CA VAL A 275 -7.49 -8.75 7.69
C VAL A 275 -6.73 -8.91 6.38
N GLY A 276 -6.06 -7.86 5.90
CA GLY A 276 -5.46 -7.91 4.57
C GLY A 276 -4.29 -6.96 4.35
N GLY A 277 -3.63 -7.19 3.24
CA GLY A 277 -2.60 -6.39 2.61
C GLY A 277 -2.45 -6.86 1.17
N HIS A 278 -1.73 -6.11 0.32
CA HIS A 278 -1.60 -6.51 -1.08
C HIS A 278 -0.31 -7.29 -1.35
N LEU A 279 -0.46 -8.37 -2.12
CA LEU A 279 0.62 -9.32 -2.39
C LEU A 279 1.54 -8.87 -3.53
N ASP A 280 1.01 -8.12 -4.50
CA ASP A 280 1.84 -7.55 -5.55
C ASP A 280 2.73 -6.41 -5.02
N SER A 281 3.74 -6.08 -5.77
CA SER A 281 4.65 -4.97 -5.51
C SER A 281 5.20 -4.43 -6.81
N TRP A 282 5.75 -3.22 -6.80
CA TRP A 282 6.50 -2.71 -7.94
C TRP A 282 7.75 -3.55 -8.22
N ASP A 283 8.20 -3.48 -9.47
CA ASP A 283 9.29 -4.30 -10.03
C ASP A 283 10.69 -3.72 -9.80
N LEU A 284 10.82 -2.60 -9.10
CA LEU A 284 12.10 -1.94 -8.83
C LEU A 284 12.88 -2.58 -7.70
N ALA A 285 12.19 -3.19 -6.73
CA ALA A 285 12.75 -3.79 -5.52
C ALA A 285 11.94 -5.00 -5.07
N ASP A 286 12.16 -5.44 -3.83
CA ASP A 286 11.52 -6.61 -3.25
C ASP A 286 10.08 -6.32 -2.79
N GLY A 287 9.69 -5.04 -2.64
CA GLY A 287 8.40 -4.65 -2.08
C GLY A 287 8.23 -5.15 -0.65
N SER A 288 9.22 -4.87 0.20
CA SER A 288 9.25 -5.41 1.57
C SER A 288 8.38 -4.59 2.52
N HIS A 289 8.40 -3.26 2.40
CA HIS A 289 7.45 -2.38 3.07
C HIS A 289 6.12 -2.29 2.32
N ASP A 290 6.15 -2.28 0.99
CA ASP A 290 5.03 -2.02 0.10
C ASP A 290 4.77 -3.21 -0.85
N ASP A 291 3.94 -4.22 -0.49
CA ASP A 291 3.30 -4.42 0.83
C ASP A 291 3.55 -5.84 1.37
N GLY A 292 4.78 -6.33 1.20
CA GLY A 292 5.19 -7.59 1.85
C GLY A 292 4.94 -7.58 3.36
N ALA A 293 5.12 -6.40 4.00
CA ALA A 293 4.89 -6.23 5.43
C ALA A 293 3.42 -6.49 5.81
N GLY A 294 2.46 -5.86 5.14
CA GLY A 294 1.04 -6.06 5.42
C GLY A 294 0.56 -7.48 5.12
N VAL A 295 1.09 -8.08 4.04
CA VAL A 295 0.84 -9.51 3.72
C VAL A 295 1.20 -10.40 4.89
N VAL A 296 2.45 -10.34 5.37
CA VAL A 296 2.91 -11.26 6.42
C VAL A 296 2.30 -10.93 7.78
N GLN A 297 1.99 -9.67 8.07
CA GLN A 297 1.25 -9.27 9.27
C GLN A 297 -0.16 -9.86 9.25
N SER A 298 -0.85 -9.84 8.12
CA SER A 298 -2.19 -10.42 7.96
C SER A 298 -2.19 -11.95 8.12
N MET A 299 -1.18 -12.63 7.61
CA MET A 299 -0.98 -14.07 7.82
C MET A 299 -0.71 -14.39 9.30
N GLU A 300 0.13 -13.58 9.94
CA GLU A 300 0.53 -13.74 11.34
C GLU A 300 -0.67 -13.59 12.30
N VAL A 301 -1.67 -12.74 11.98
CA VAL A 301 -2.90 -12.67 12.77
C VAL A 301 -3.56 -14.05 12.90
N LEU A 302 -3.64 -14.81 11.80
CA LEU A 302 -4.20 -16.16 11.85
C LEU A 302 -3.29 -17.14 12.60
N GLU A 303 -1.98 -17.05 12.44
CA GLU A 303 -1.03 -17.88 13.19
C GLU A 303 -1.16 -17.65 14.69
N ILE A 304 -1.17 -16.39 15.14
CA ILE A 304 -1.33 -16.03 16.57
C ILE A 304 -2.56 -16.72 17.17
N PHE A 305 -3.72 -16.62 16.52
CA PHE A 305 -4.95 -17.21 17.03
C PHE A 305 -4.90 -18.74 17.05
N LYS A 306 -4.33 -19.37 16.03
CA LYS A 306 -4.13 -20.82 16.00
C LYS A 306 -3.19 -21.29 17.13
N LYS A 307 -2.07 -20.60 17.35
CA LYS A 307 -1.07 -20.98 18.36
C LYS A 307 -1.50 -20.70 19.79
N LEU A 308 -2.28 -19.65 20.00
CA LEU A 308 -2.89 -19.36 21.31
C LEU A 308 -4.16 -20.18 21.57
N ASN A 309 -4.55 -21.07 20.65
CA ASN A 309 -5.79 -21.86 20.71
C ASN A 309 -7.04 -20.99 20.90
N TYR A 310 -7.02 -19.78 20.37
CA TYR A 310 -8.17 -18.88 20.39
C TYR A 310 -9.23 -19.39 19.40
N ARG A 311 -10.46 -19.53 19.89
CA ARG A 311 -11.62 -19.93 19.08
C ARG A 311 -12.48 -18.69 18.82
N PRO A 312 -12.37 -18.06 17.64
CA PRO A 312 -13.12 -16.85 17.36
C PRO A 312 -14.63 -17.14 17.30
N LYS A 313 -15.44 -16.17 17.71
CA LYS A 313 -16.91 -16.21 17.59
C LYS A 313 -17.35 -16.04 16.15
N ASN A 314 -16.70 -15.10 15.44
CA ASN A 314 -16.93 -14.77 14.03
C ASN A 314 -15.82 -15.36 13.17
N THR A 315 -16.05 -15.53 11.87
CA THR A 315 -15.00 -15.97 10.93
C THR A 315 -13.95 -14.89 10.77
N ILE A 316 -12.68 -15.25 10.98
CA ILE A 316 -11.52 -14.38 10.69
C ILE A 316 -10.91 -14.85 9.36
N ARG A 317 -10.81 -13.92 8.41
CA ARG A 317 -10.34 -14.17 7.05
C ARG A 317 -9.14 -13.28 6.74
N ALA A 318 -7.99 -13.86 6.42
CA ALA A 318 -6.91 -13.12 5.76
C ALA A 318 -7.14 -13.12 4.25
N VAL A 319 -6.99 -11.96 3.63
CA VAL A 319 -7.06 -11.77 2.17
C VAL A 319 -5.79 -11.05 1.74
N LEU A 320 -4.98 -11.75 0.93
CA LEU A 320 -3.78 -11.19 0.31
C LEU A 320 -4.18 -10.78 -1.10
N PHE A 321 -4.40 -9.50 -1.28
CA PHE A 321 -4.94 -8.93 -2.50
C PHE A 321 -3.90 -8.90 -3.62
N ILE A 322 -4.33 -9.04 -4.85
CA ILE A 322 -3.46 -8.91 -6.03
C ILE A 322 -3.82 -7.69 -6.85
N ASN A 323 -2.84 -7.02 -7.43
CA ASN A 323 -3.00 -5.89 -8.32
C ASN A 323 -3.52 -4.60 -7.64
N GLU A 324 -3.14 -4.34 -6.41
CA GLU A 324 -3.36 -3.03 -5.78
C GLU A 324 -2.61 -1.95 -6.57
N GLU A 325 -1.31 -2.11 -6.75
CA GLU A 325 -0.32 -1.21 -7.34
C GLU A 325 -0.65 -0.75 -8.76
N PHE A 326 -1.34 -1.62 -9.52
CA PHE A 326 -1.59 -1.37 -10.93
C PHE A 326 -3.07 -1.54 -11.31
N GLY A 327 -3.95 -0.99 -10.49
CA GLY A 327 -5.35 -0.85 -10.82
C GLY A 327 -6.38 -1.37 -9.83
N GLY A 328 -5.98 -1.95 -8.68
CA GLY A 328 -6.90 -2.35 -7.61
C GLY A 328 -7.92 -3.41 -8.03
N LYS A 329 -7.54 -4.36 -8.88
CA LYS A 329 -8.47 -5.39 -9.39
C LYS A 329 -8.81 -6.43 -8.33
N GLY A 330 -7.87 -6.74 -7.43
CA GLY A 330 -8.03 -7.71 -6.36
C GLY A 330 -9.11 -7.32 -5.38
N GLY A 331 -9.03 -6.14 -4.81
CA GLY A 331 -10.02 -5.61 -3.86
C GLY A 331 -11.42 -5.48 -4.48
N ARG A 332 -11.50 -4.96 -5.73
CA ARG A 332 -12.79 -4.87 -6.44
C ARG A 332 -13.40 -6.24 -6.73
N LYS A 333 -12.58 -7.22 -7.13
CA LYS A 333 -13.07 -8.58 -7.39
C LYS A 333 -13.54 -9.26 -6.12
N TYR A 334 -12.84 -9.03 -5.03
CA TYR A 334 -13.25 -9.53 -3.72
C TYR A 334 -14.61 -8.98 -3.32
N GLU A 335 -14.83 -7.67 -3.44
CA GLU A 335 -16.12 -7.04 -3.15
C GLU A 335 -17.23 -7.51 -4.12
N GLU A 336 -16.96 -7.63 -5.42
CA GLU A 336 -17.92 -8.15 -6.41
C GLU A 336 -18.45 -9.53 -6.00
N LEU A 337 -17.53 -10.46 -5.67
CA LEU A 337 -17.89 -11.82 -5.28
C LEU A 337 -18.54 -11.89 -3.91
N SER A 338 -18.12 -11.03 -2.97
CA SER A 338 -18.77 -10.89 -1.66
C SER A 338 -20.24 -10.51 -1.78
N LYS A 339 -20.55 -9.55 -2.65
CA LYS A 339 -21.95 -9.15 -2.95
C LYS A 339 -22.73 -10.28 -3.60
N LEU A 340 -22.14 -10.94 -4.59
CA LEU A 340 -22.77 -12.06 -5.30
C LEU A 340 -23.12 -13.20 -4.33
N ASN A 341 -22.20 -13.52 -3.42
CA ASN A 341 -22.36 -14.58 -2.42
C ASN A 341 -23.15 -14.13 -1.19
N LYS A 342 -23.53 -12.85 -1.11
CA LYS A 342 -24.24 -12.24 0.04
C LYS A 342 -23.48 -12.43 1.35
N GLU A 343 -22.16 -12.30 1.30
CA GLU A 343 -21.31 -12.41 2.48
C GLU A 343 -21.54 -11.22 3.44
N ASN A 344 -21.51 -11.51 4.73
CA ASN A 344 -21.72 -10.51 5.79
C ASN A 344 -20.40 -10.08 6.41
N HIS A 345 -19.74 -9.10 5.82
CA HIS A 345 -18.54 -8.49 6.39
C HIS A 345 -18.93 -7.50 7.48
N ILE A 346 -18.47 -7.74 8.70
CA ILE A 346 -18.74 -6.88 9.85
C ILE A 346 -17.57 -5.95 10.20
N PHE A 347 -16.34 -6.39 9.90
CA PHE A 347 -15.12 -5.65 10.15
C PHE A 347 -14.07 -5.91 9.06
N SER A 348 -13.26 -4.91 8.75
CA SER A 348 -12.04 -5.08 7.96
C SER A 348 -10.89 -4.27 8.53
N LEU A 349 -9.68 -4.81 8.44
CA LEU A 349 -8.43 -4.17 8.84
C LEU A 349 -7.38 -4.41 7.77
N GLU A 350 -6.78 -3.34 7.27
CA GLU A 350 -5.71 -3.42 6.26
C GLU A 350 -4.41 -2.84 6.81
N SER A 351 -3.29 -3.45 6.44
CA SER A 351 -1.96 -2.92 6.65
C SER A 351 -1.32 -2.68 5.30
N ASP A 352 -1.13 -1.41 4.94
CA ASP A 352 -0.58 -0.94 3.68
C ASP A 352 0.14 0.42 3.88
N CYS A 353 0.93 0.49 4.96
CA CYS A 353 1.71 1.68 5.32
C CYS A 353 3.12 1.31 5.77
N GLY A 354 3.59 0.11 5.40
CA GLY A 354 4.89 -0.42 5.72
C GLY A 354 5.02 -1.06 7.10
N GLY A 355 6.08 -1.83 7.27
CA GLY A 355 6.40 -2.57 8.50
C GLY A 355 7.10 -1.72 9.58
N PHE A 356 6.72 -0.46 9.76
CA PHE A 356 7.25 0.44 10.78
C PHE A 356 6.53 0.25 12.13
N SER A 357 7.09 0.87 13.20
CA SER A 357 6.49 0.81 14.54
C SER A 357 5.02 1.24 14.52
N PRO A 358 4.06 0.40 14.96
CA PRO A 358 2.66 0.77 15.00
C PRO A 358 2.44 1.93 15.97
N ARG A 359 1.60 2.89 15.58
CA ARG A 359 1.23 4.05 16.40
C ARG A 359 -0.25 4.09 16.71
N GLY A 360 -1.08 3.42 15.92
CA GLY A 360 -2.52 3.45 16.08
C GLY A 360 -3.29 2.80 14.95
N PHE A 361 -4.52 3.23 14.83
CA PHE A 361 -5.43 2.80 13.76
C PHE A 361 -6.30 3.98 13.32
N SER A 362 -6.56 4.03 12.02
CA SER A 362 -7.60 4.87 11.44
C SER A 362 -8.88 4.05 11.21
N PHE A 363 -10.05 4.69 11.36
CA PHE A 363 -11.33 4.01 11.28
C PHE A 363 -12.32 4.76 10.38
N GLU A 364 -13.04 4.00 9.56
CA GLU A 364 -14.24 4.44 8.86
C GLU A 364 -15.45 3.74 9.49
N CYS A 365 -16.19 4.47 10.32
CA CYS A 365 -17.36 3.96 11.03
C CYS A 365 -18.26 5.12 11.51
N ASP A 366 -19.43 4.78 12.03
CA ASP A 366 -20.30 5.75 12.69
C ASP A 366 -19.77 6.17 14.09
N ALA A 367 -20.40 7.20 14.67
CA ALA A 367 -19.97 7.77 15.94
C ALA A 367 -20.09 6.78 17.12
N ALA A 368 -21.08 5.89 17.11
CA ALA A 368 -21.30 4.93 18.19
C ALA A 368 -20.18 3.87 18.20
N ASN A 369 -19.88 3.30 17.04
CA ASN A 369 -18.78 2.35 16.87
C ASN A 369 -17.42 3.01 17.15
N PHE A 370 -17.23 4.28 16.77
CA PHE A 370 -15.99 4.99 17.10
C PHE A 370 -15.81 5.17 18.61
N GLN A 371 -16.88 5.52 19.37
CA GLN A 371 -16.80 5.63 20.83
C GLN A 371 -16.48 4.27 21.48
N LYS A 372 -17.01 3.17 20.94
CA LYS A 372 -16.69 1.83 21.38
C LYS A 372 -15.19 1.52 21.19
N VAL A 373 -14.67 1.79 20.01
CA VAL A 373 -13.23 1.59 19.68
C VAL A 373 -12.35 2.44 20.60
N ILE A 374 -12.67 3.71 20.82
CA ILE A 374 -11.96 4.59 21.75
C ILE A 374 -11.93 4.04 23.17
N SER A 375 -13.00 3.35 23.60
CA SER A 375 -13.03 2.74 24.93
C SER A 375 -12.01 1.63 25.14
N TRP A 376 -11.47 1.04 24.07
CA TRP A 376 -10.40 0.01 24.13
C TRP A 376 -8.99 0.58 24.09
N LYS A 377 -8.81 1.87 23.79
CA LYS A 377 -7.52 2.51 23.59
C LYS A 377 -6.54 2.26 24.75
N TYR A 378 -7.02 2.29 26.00
CA TYR A 378 -6.19 2.06 27.19
C TYR A 378 -5.50 0.69 27.20
N LEU A 379 -6.07 -0.32 26.51
CA LEU A 379 -5.46 -1.66 26.36
C LEU A 379 -4.23 -1.65 25.49
N PHE A 380 -4.14 -0.68 24.57
CA PHE A 380 -3.05 -0.54 23.62
C PHE A 380 -1.94 0.43 24.10
N GLU A 381 -2.22 1.28 25.08
CA GLU A 381 -1.22 2.24 25.61
C GLU A 381 0.08 1.60 26.10
N PRO A 382 0.08 0.41 26.77
CA PRO A 382 1.30 -0.27 27.17
C PRO A 382 2.21 -0.66 26.00
N TYR A 383 1.66 -0.73 24.78
CA TYR A 383 2.34 -1.12 23.55
C TYR A 383 2.66 0.08 22.64
N LEU A 384 2.46 1.33 23.14
CA LEU A 384 2.69 2.59 22.43
C LEU A 384 1.81 2.79 21.19
N VAL A 385 0.69 2.08 21.11
CA VAL A 385 -0.35 2.21 20.10
C VAL A 385 -1.46 3.07 20.68
N HIS A 386 -1.47 4.37 20.36
CA HIS A 386 -2.30 5.35 21.05
C HIS A 386 -3.03 6.32 20.13
N ASN A 387 -2.84 6.23 18.82
CA ASN A 387 -3.47 7.10 17.85
C ASN A 387 -4.71 6.41 17.25
N PHE A 388 -5.90 6.66 17.79
CA PHE A 388 -7.16 6.14 17.28
C PHE A 388 -7.95 7.31 16.69
N VAL A 389 -8.08 7.32 15.36
CA VAL A 389 -8.63 8.47 14.62
C VAL A 389 -9.66 8.02 13.59
N LEU A 390 -10.60 8.93 13.26
CA LEU A 390 -11.41 8.77 12.05
C LEU A 390 -10.56 9.15 10.83
N GLY A 391 -10.55 8.30 9.81
CA GLY A 391 -9.70 8.53 8.63
C GLY A 391 -9.85 7.46 7.56
N GLY A 392 -8.94 7.49 6.60
CA GLY A 392 -8.85 6.48 5.54
C GLY A 392 -8.40 5.13 6.08
N THR A 393 -8.88 4.11 5.42
CA THR A 393 -8.64 2.72 5.80
C THR A 393 -7.94 1.94 4.72
N GLY A 394 -7.53 1.25 4.16
CA GLY A 394 -6.79 0.64 3.09
C GLY A 394 -7.45 0.76 1.71
N SER A 395 -6.66 0.53 0.71
CA SER A 395 -7.03 0.63 -0.70
C SER A 395 -7.91 -0.54 -1.17
N ASP A 396 -7.65 -1.75 -0.67
CA ASP A 396 -8.33 -2.97 -1.08
C ASP A 396 -9.59 -3.24 -0.26
N THR A 397 -9.49 -3.23 1.07
CA THR A 397 -10.64 -3.44 1.95
C THR A 397 -11.60 -2.25 1.93
N GLY A 398 -11.13 -1.07 1.54
CA GLY A 398 -11.93 0.13 1.31
C GLY A 398 -13.09 -0.08 0.33
N HIS A 399 -12.97 -1.03 -0.60
CA HIS A 399 -14.04 -1.41 -1.53
C HIS A 399 -15.22 -2.12 -0.88
N LEU A 400 -15.05 -2.72 0.31
CA LEU A 400 -16.14 -3.42 1.01
C LEU A 400 -17.27 -2.44 1.38
N THR A 401 -18.49 -2.78 0.99
CA THR A 401 -19.70 -1.95 1.15
C THR A 401 -20.82 -2.63 1.93
N SER A 402 -20.51 -3.68 2.71
CA SER A 402 -21.50 -4.34 3.59
C SER A 402 -22.14 -3.32 4.52
N ALA A 403 -23.43 -3.45 4.74
CA ALA A 403 -24.16 -2.55 5.65
C ALA A 403 -23.55 -2.64 7.07
N LYS A 404 -23.26 -1.49 7.67
CA LYS A 404 -22.68 -1.39 9.03
C LYS A 404 -21.27 -1.96 9.21
N ILE A 405 -20.52 -2.21 8.13
CA ILE A 405 -19.11 -2.60 8.28
C ILE A 405 -18.32 -1.48 8.96
N VAL A 406 -17.48 -1.84 9.92
CA VAL A 406 -16.41 -0.97 10.40
C VAL A 406 -15.14 -1.32 9.66
N LYS A 407 -14.49 -0.33 9.05
CA LYS A 407 -13.21 -0.50 8.38
C LYS A 407 -12.11 0.16 9.21
N ALA A 408 -10.93 -0.44 9.21
CA ALA A 408 -9.75 0.09 9.88
C ALA A 408 -8.50 -0.04 9.01
N GLY A 409 -7.56 0.86 9.21
CA GLY A 409 -6.20 0.77 8.71
C GLY A 409 -5.21 0.75 9.87
N LEU A 410 -4.13 -0.04 9.77
CA LEU A 410 -3.02 0.05 10.71
C LEU A 410 -2.22 1.32 10.39
N ASP A 411 -2.04 2.20 11.37
CA ASP A 411 -1.25 3.42 11.25
C ASP A 411 0.11 3.25 11.94
N PRO A 412 1.19 2.91 11.21
CA PRO A 412 2.55 2.93 11.74
C PRO A 412 3.15 4.34 11.75
N ASP A 413 4.37 4.47 12.23
CA ASP A 413 5.18 5.68 12.09
C ASP A 413 5.49 5.93 10.62
N SER A 414 4.83 6.91 10.04
CA SER A 414 4.87 7.21 8.60
C SER A 414 6.09 8.04 8.15
N GLN A 415 6.99 8.45 9.08
CA GLN A 415 8.03 9.45 8.75
C GLN A 415 9.02 8.96 7.69
N ARG A 416 9.23 7.64 7.60
CA ARG A 416 10.18 7.03 6.66
C ARG A 416 9.51 6.25 5.51
N TYR A 417 8.18 6.10 5.50
CA TYR A 417 7.49 5.30 4.49
C TYR A 417 7.83 5.76 3.06
N PHE A 418 7.73 7.07 2.80
CA PHE A 418 8.02 7.65 1.49
C PHE A 418 9.52 7.74 1.14
N ASP A 419 10.42 7.27 2.01
CA ASP A 419 11.82 7.04 1.65
C ASP A 419 11.99 5.73 0.84
N TYR A 420 11.02 4.80 0.96
CA TYR A 420 11.04 3.46 0.37
C TYR A 420 9.92 3.22 -0.65
N HIS A 421 8.75 3.78 -0.40
CA HIS A 421 7.53 3.60 -1.19
C HIS A 421 7.80 3.73 -2.70
N HIS A 422 7.57 2.65 -3.45
CA HIS A 422 7.74 2.56 -4.91
C HIS A 422 9.18 2.78 -5.42
N ALA A 423 10.20 2.55 -4.63
CA ALA A 423 11.59 2.82 -4.98
C ALA A 423 12.48 1.57 -4.86
N ALA A 424 13.64 1.60 -5.51
CA ALA A 424 14.54 0.45 -5.56
C ALA A 424 15.22 0.09 -4.23
N ASN A 425 15.05 0.89 -3.20
CA ASN A 425 15.53 0.65 -1.83
C ASN A 425 14.47 0.08 -0.90
N ASP A 426 13.27 -0.28 -1.40
CA ASP A 426 12.28 -1.04 -0.63
C ASP A 426 12.65 -2.53 -0.59
N THR A 427 13.67 -2.83 0.20
CA THR A 427 14.26 -4.15 0.34
C THR A 427 14.11 -4.71 1.74
N PHE A 428 14.31 -6.02 1.92
CA PHE A 428 14.20 -6.69 3.20
C PHE A 428 15.02 -6.03 4.31
N ASP A 429 16.23 -5.56 4.00
CA ASP A 429 17.13 -4.89 4.95
C ASP A 429 16.58 -3.57 5.51
N ALA A 430 15.59 -2.98 4.85
CA ALA A 430 14.92 -1.77 5.33
C ALA A 430 13.90 -2.06 6.45
N VAL A 431 13.42 -3.32 6.57
CA VAL A 431 12.38 -3.70 7.52
C VAL A 431 12.99 -4.16 8.84
N ASN A 432 12.57 -3.52 9.92
CA ASN A 432 12.95 -3.93 11.27
C ASN A 432 12.04 -5.07 11.75
N LYS A 433 12.64 -6.22 12.08
CA LYS A 433 11.92 -7.41 12.57
C LYS A 433 10.94 -7.08 13.69
N ARG A 434 11.41 -6.35 14.72
CA ARG A 434 10.59 -6.06 15.90
C ARG A 434 9.42 -5.13 15.59
N GLU A 435 9.63 -4.13 14.72
CA GLU A 435 8.58 -3.20 14.30
C GLU A 435 7.48 -3.95 13.52
N LEU A 436 7.88 -4.82 12.60
CA LEU A 436 6.99 -5.67 11.82
C LEU A 436 6.10 -6.56 12.71
N GLU A 437 6.72 -7.25 13.68
CA GLU A 437 6.04 -8.14 14.63
C GLU A 437 5.09 -7.37 15.56
N LEU A 438 5.47 -6.16 16.00
CA LEU A 438 4.57 -5.28 16.77
C LEU A 438 3.33 -4.86 15.97
N GLY A 439 3.47 -4.65 14.66
CA GLY A 439 2.35 -4.38 13.76
C GLY A 439 1.36 -5.55 13.75
N ALA A 440 1.85 -6.78 13.51
CA ALA A 440 1.01 -7.99 13.53
C ALA A 440 0.30 -8.20 14.87
N ALA A 441 1.02 -8.02 15.99
CA ALA A 441 0.42 -8.11 17.33
C ALA A 441 -0.69 -7.06 17.55
N SER A 442 -0.48 -5.84 17.06
CA SER A 442 -1.48 -4.77 17.16
C SER A 442 -2.75 -5.12 16.36
N MET A 443 -2.57 -5.63 15.13
CA MET A 443 -3.67 -6.09 14.29
C MET A 443 -4.45 -7.23 14.95
N ALA A 444 -3.78 -8.27 15.43
CA ALA A 444 -4.41 -9.40 16.13
C ALA A 444 -5.17 -8.96 17.39
N SER A 445 -4.61 -8.00 18.13
CA SER A 445 -5.26 -7.43 19.33
C SER A 445 -6.55 -6.70 18.98
N LEU A 446 -6.56 -5.92 17.91
CA LEU A 446 -7.77 -5.23 17.46
C LEU A 446 -8.83 -6.22 16.96
N ILE A 447 -8.46 -7.20 16.15
CA ILE A 447 -9.35 -8.29 15.68
C ILE A 447 -9.96 -9.04 16.88
N TYR A 448 -9.17 -9.38 17.89
CA TYR A 448 -9.67 -10.01 19.12
C TYR A 448 -10.76 -9.20 19.79
N LEU A 449 -10.54 -7.89 19.97
CA LEU A 449 -11.54 -7.03 20.63
C LEU A 449 -12.83 -6.90 19.81
N PHE A 450 -12.74 -6.77 18.49
CA PHE A 450 -13.93 -6.78 17.63
C PHE A 450 -14.66 -8.13 17.67
N ASP A 451 -13.94 -9.25 17.73
CA ASP A 451 -14.55 -10.57 17.85
C ASP A 451 -15.25 -10.76 19.20
N GLN A 452 -14.68 -10.25 20.30
CA GLN A 452 -15.25 -10.38 21.64
C GLN A 452 -16.49 -9.50 21.86
N TYR A 453 -16.43 -8.26 21.40
CA TYR A 453 -17.41 -7.24 21.77
C TYR A 453 -18.34 -6.83 20.64
N GLY A 454 -18.00 -7.22 19.41
CA GLY A 454 -18.78 -6.92 18.21
C GLY A 454 -18.84 -5.43 17.88
N ILE A 455 -19.68 -5.12 16.92
CA ILE A 455 -20.10 -3.77 16.52
C ILE A 455 -21.62 -3.70 16.60
N ASP A 456 -22.17 -2.54 16.91
CA ASP A 456 -23.63 -2.33 17.10
C ASP A 456 -24.34 -2.03 15.77
#